data_2e04df7856bb4d642ae8fb01f8a30bca
#
_entry.id   2e04df7856bb4d642ae8fb01f8a30bca
#
_cell.length_a   1.000
_cell.length_b   1.000
_cell.length_c   1.000
_cell.angle_alpha   90.00
_cell.angle_beta   90.00
_cell.angle_gamma   90.00
#
_symmetry.space_group_name_H-M   'P 1'
#
loop_
_entity.id
_entity.type
_entity.pdbx_description
1 polymer ?
#
loop_
_entity_poly.entity_id
_entity_poly.type
_entity_poly.pdbx_seq_one_letter_code
_entity_poly.pdbx_strand_id
1 'polypeptide(L)'
;MDEENLINPELINEEENRLENSLRPKTLSEYIGQTKVKENMKVYIEAAKKRGEPLDHVLLYGPPGLGKTTLSNIISNEMNSNIKITSGPAIEKPGDLAALLTNLSEFDVLFIDEIHRLNKSVEEILYPALEDYTLDIIIGKGPSARSIRLDLPKFTLIGATTKAGSLTTPLRDRFGIVERLELYEPEDLQKIVKRSAXXXXXXXXXXNFECRYR
;
A
#
# COMPACT_ATOMS: atom_id res chain seq x y z
N MET A 1 -32.77 32.91 17.80
CA MET A 1 -31.54 32.24 18.24
C MET A 1 -31.27 31.16 17.25
N ASP A 2 -30.42 31.51 16.30
CA ASP A 2 -30.04 30.61 15.23
C ASP A 2 -28.92 29.70 15.77
N GLU A 3 -29.26 28.41 15.94
CA GLU A 3 -28.24 27.40 16.18
C GLU A 3 -27.42 27.24 14.90
N GLU A 4 -26.29 27.92 14.82
CA GLU A 4 -25.28 27.58 13.82
C GLU A 4 -24.82 26.15 14.09
N ASN A 5 -25.26 25.24 13.27
CA ASN A 5 -24.72 23.90 13.20
C ASN A 5 -23.26 24.05 12.75
N LEU A 6 -22.35 24.14 13.70
CA LEU A 6 -20.92 24.11 13.47
C LEU A 6 -20.56 22.68 13.03
N ILE A 7 -20.66 22.46 11.75
CA ILE A 7 -20.19 21.20 11.14
C ILE A 7 -18.67 21.15 11.32
N ASN A 8 -18.22 20.25 12.18
CA ASN A 8 -16.80 20.09 12.45
C ASN A 8 -16.10 19.53 11.19
N PRO A 9 -15.14 20.27 10.61
CA PRO A 9 -14.46 19.82 9.38
C PRO A 9 -13.72 18.47 9.54
N GLU A 10 -13.31 18.12 10.75
CA GLU A 10 -12.63 16.85 11.02
C GLU A 10 -13.59 15.67 10.89
N LEU A 11 -14.84 15.83 11.36
CA LEU A 11 -15.88 14.80 11.26
C LEU A 11 -16.28 14.56 9.80
N ILE A 12 -16.36 15.63 9.00
CA ILE A 12 -16.66 15.50 7.56
C ILE A 12 -15.54 14.72 6.88
N ASN A 13 -14.29 15.04 7.17
CA ASN A 13 -13.13 14.36 6.60
C ASN A 13 -13.10 12.86 6.97
N GLU A 14 -13.44 12.52 8.20
CA GLU A 14 -13.49 11.11 8.64
C GLU A 14 -14.60 10.33 7.93
N GLU A 15 -15.79 10.94 7.79
CA GLU A 15 -16.91 10.31 7.10
C GLU A 15 -16.63 10.14 5.60
N GLU A 16 -16.05 11.16 4.97
CA GLU A 16 -15.63 11.09 3.56
C GLU A 16 -14.59 9.99 3.35
N ASN A 17 -13.60 9.90 4.23
CA ASN A 17 -12.58 8.86 4.17
C ASN A 17 -13.18 7.45 4.37
N ARG A 18 -14.15 7.30 5.28
CA ARG A 18 -14.86 6.02 5.49
C ARG A 18 -15.67 5.63 4.25
N LEU A 19 -16.36 6.59 3.66
CA LEU A 19 -17.13 6.39 2.42
C LEU A 19 -16.20 6.00 1.28
N GLU A 20 -15.12 6.73 1.08
CA GLU A 20 -14.14 6.44 0.03
C GLU A 20 -13.56 5.03 0.20
N ASN A 21 -13.20 4.67 1.42
CA ASN A 21 -12.67 3.32 1.70
C ASN A 21 -13.73 2.22 1.48
N SER A 22 -15.00 2.51 1.73
CA SER A 22 -16.07 1.55 1.49
C SER A 22 -16.33 1.31 0.00
N LEU A 23 -16.02 2.30 -0.83
CA LEU A 23 -16.20 2.23 -2.29
C LEU A 23 -15.06 1.47 -2.98
N ARG A 24 -13.89 1.37 -2.33
CA ARG A 24 -12.73 0.71 -2.92
C ARG A 24 -12.93 -0.82 -2.96
N PRO A 25 -12.52 -1.48 -4.05
CA PRO A 25 -12.57 -2.94 -4.11
C PRO A 25 -11.66 -3.55 -3.04
N LYS A 26 -12.11 -4.63 -2.42
CA LYS A 26 -11.38 -5.33 -1.35
C LYS A 26 -10.73 -6.62 -1.81
N THR A 27 -11.15 -7.14 -2.96
CA THR A 27 -10.65 -8.41 -3.51
C THR A 27 -10.24 -8.23 -4.97
N LEU A 28 -9.42 -9.15 -5.47
CA LEU A 28 -9.05 -9.18 -6.90
C LEU A 28 -10.28 -9.35 -7.81
N SER A 29 -11.28 -10.08 -7.36
CA SER A 29 -12.51 -10.29 -8.14
C SER A 29 -13.31 -8.99 -8.32
N GLU A 30 -13.29 -8.12 -7.33
CA GLU A 30 -13.96 -6.82 -7.37
C GLU A 30 -13.18 -5.76 -8.15
N TYR A 31 -11.86 -5.97 -8.34
CA TYR A 31 -11.00 -5.01 -8.99
C TYR A 31 -11.24 -5.01 -10.49
N ILE A 32 -11.71 -3.90 -11.01
CA ILE A 32 -12.10 -3.75 -12.43
C ILE A 32 -10.87 -3.33 -13.24
N GLY A 33 -10.73 -3.88 -14.43
CA GLY A 33 -9.62 -3.59 -15.33
C GLY A 33 -8.34 -4.31 -14.94
N GLN A 34 -7.22 -3.89 -15.50
CA GLN A 34 -5.89 -4.43 -15.21
C GLN A 34 -5.84 -5.96 -15.29
N THR A 35 -6.50 -6.56 -16.28
CA THR A 35 -6.76 -8.02 -16.35
C THR A 35 -5.48 -8.84 -16.21
N LYS A 36 -4.44 -8.47 -16.96
CA LYS A 36 -3.15 -9.18 -16.93
C LYS A 36 -2.52 -9.13 -15.53
N VAL A 37 -2.52 -7.95 -14.92
CA VAL A 37 -1.97 -7.76 -13.57
C VAL A 37 -2.74 -8.60 -12.56
N LYS A 38 -4.08 -8.62 -12.66
CA LYS A 38 -4.94 -9.42 -11.77
C LYS A 38 -4.63 -10.91 -11.90
N GLU A 39 -4.53 -11.41 -13.13
CA GLU A 39 -4.22 -12.83 -13.38
C GLU A 39 -2.87 -13.20 -12.79
N ASN A 40 -1.85 -12.39 -13.03
CA ASN A 40 -0.52 -12.60 -12.47
C ASN A 40 -0.55 -12.60 -10.93
N MET A 41 -1.14 -11.55 -10.35
CA MET A 41 -1.21 -11.42 -8.89
C MET A 41 -1.96 -12.59 -8.24
N LYS A 42 -3.03 -13.08 -8.87
CA LYS A 42 -3.76 -14.25 -8.37
C LYS A 42 -2.82 -15.47 -8.27
N VAL A 43 -2.04 -15.73 -9.32
CA VAL A 43 -1.09 -16.85 -9.34
C VAL A 43 -0.04 -16.70 -8.24
N TYR A 44 0.55 -15.52 -8.10
CA TYR A 44 1.59 -15.26 -7.09
C TYR A 44 1.05 -15.40 -5.66
N ILE A 45 -0.13 -14.85 -5.40
CA ILE A 45 -0.78 -14.92 -4.08
C ILE A 45 -1.12 -16.37 -3.73
N GLU A 46 -1.72 -17.13 -4.66
CA GLU A 46 -2.06 -18.54 -4.44
C GLU A 46 -0.79 -19.36 -4.16
N ALA A 47 0.28 -19.11 -4.90
CA ALA A 47 1.55 -19.81 -4.70
C ALA A 47 2.15 -19.50 -3.32
N ALA A 48 2.18 -18.24 -2.92
CA ALA A 48 2.70 -17.83 -1.60
C ALA A 48 1.88 -18.47 -0.47
N LYS A 49 0.56 -18.45 -0.57
CA LYS A 49 -0.33 -19.09 0.42
C LYS A 49 -0.08 -20.59 0.53
N LYS A 50 0.08 -21.29 -0.60
CA LYS A 50 0.36 -22.74 -0.60
C LYS A 50 1.69 -23.09 0.07
N ARG A 51 2.68 -22.20 -0.06
CA ARG A 51 3.99 -22.41 0.62
C ARG A 51 4.00 -21.95 2.07
N GLY A 52 2.99 -21.21 2.52
CA GLY A 52 2.96 -20.60 3.86
C GLY A 52 4.04 -19.52 4.00
N GLU A 53 4.28 -18.76 2.94
CA GLU A 53 5.32 -17.73 2.86
C GLU A 53 4.73 -16.36 2.56
N PRO A 54 5.43 -15.27 2.89
CA PRO A 54 4.99 -13.97 2.42
C PRO A 54 5.05 -13.90 0.90
N LEU A 55 4.30 -13.01 0.31
CA LEU A 55 4.40 -12.72 -1.12
C LEU A 55 5.79 -12.12 -1.40
N ASP A 56 6.38 -12.43 -2.53
CA ASP A 56 7.61 -11.76 -2.98
C ASP A 56 7.37 -10.24 -3.06
N HIS A 57 8.43 -9.45 -2.88
CA HIS A 57 8.31 -7.99 -2.97
C HIS A 57 7.81 -7.56 -4.35
N VAL A 58 6.88 -6.61 -4.38
CA VAL A 58 6.13 -6.20 -5.57
C VAL A 58 6.46 -4.76 -5.94
N LEU A 59 6.79 -4.50 -7.20
CA LEU A 59 6.90 -3.15 -7.74
C LEU A 59 5.71 -2.90 -8.67
N LEU A 60 4.90 -1.89 -8.33
CA LEU A 60 3.78 -1.43 -9.16
C LEU A 60 4.17 -0.11 -9.82
N TYR A 61 4.14 -0.05 -11.15
CA TYR A 61 4.50 1.19 -11.84
C TYR A 61 3.49 1.55 -12.93
N GLY A 62 3.42 2.83 -13.23
CA GLY A 62 2.49 3.36 -14.24
C GLY A 62 2.01 4.75 -13.86
N PRO A 63 1.27 5.41 -14.75
CA PRO A 63 0.73 6.75 -14.51
C PRO A 63 0.01 6.89 -13.16
N PRO A 64 -0.13 8.11 -12.65
CA PRO A 64 -0.90 8.32 -11.42
C PRO A 64 -2.38 8.00 -11.64
N GLY A 65 -3.10 7.74 -10.56
CA GLY A 65 -4.56 7.50 -10.61
C GLY A 65 -5.00 6.12 -11.09
N LEU A 66 -4.06 5.18 -11.32
CA LEU A 66 -4.40 3.85 -11.86
C LEU A 66 -4.66 2.79 -10.78
N GLY A 67 -4.76 3.19 -9.52
CA GLY A 67 -5.15 2.26 -8.45
C GLY A 67 -4.00 1.48 -7.82
N LYS A 68 -2.75 1.97 -7.85
CA LYS A 68 -1.60 1.29 -7.21
C LYS A 68 -1.85 1.05 -5.72
N THR A 69 -2.32 2.06 -5.01
CA THR A 69 -2.66 1.95 -3.58
C THR A 69 -3.83 0.98 -3.36
N THR A 70 -4.84 1.05 -4.22
CA THR A 70 -6.00 0.15 -4.15
C THR A 70 -5.56 -1.30 -4.32
N LEU A 71 -4.73 -1.58 -5.33
CA LEU A 71 -4.22 -2.92 -5.57
C LEU A 71 -3.36 -3.42 -4.39
N SER A 72 -2.60 -2.54 -3.76
CA SER A 72 -1.79 -2.90 -2.59
C SER A 72 -2.67 -3.32 -1.40
N ASN A 73 -3.76 -2.61 -1.17
CA ASN A 73 -4.76 -2.99 -0.15
C ASN A 73 -5.40 -4.35 -0.48
N ILE A 74 -5.74 -4.57 -1.75
CA ILE A 74 -6.30 -5.85 -2.20
C ILE A 74 -5.31 -7.00 -1.95
N ILE A 75 -4.03 -6.80 -2.30
CA ILE A 75 -2.98 -7.81 -2.07
C ILE A 75 -2.91 -8.17 -0.58
N SER A 76 -2.89 -7.15 0.29
CA SER A 76 -2.87 -7.35 1.74
C SER A 76 -4.09 -8.15 2.21
N ASN A 77 -5.28 -7.76 1.76
CA ASN A 77 -6.53 -8.47 2.10
C ASN A 77 -6.49 -9.93 1.62
N GLU A 78 -6.08 -10.16 0.37
CA GLU A 78 -5.97 -11.51 -0.19
C GLU A 78 -4.95 -12.36 0.57
N MET A 79 -3.88 -11.77 1.08
CA MET A 79 -2.88 -12.46 1.89
C MET A 79 -3.29 -12.61 3.37
N ASN A 80 -4.44 -12.04 3.77
CA ASN A 80 -4.91 -12.00 5.17
C ASN A 80 -3.90 -11.33 6.09
N SER A 81 -3.30 -10.24 5.64
CA SER A 81 -2.25 -9.52 6.37
C SER A 81 -2.64 -8.04 6.56
N ASN A 82 -1.97 -7.38 7.49
CA ASN A 82 -2.16 -5.94 7.67
C ASN A 82 -1.28 -5.17 6.68
N ILE A 83 -1.68 -3.94 6.37
CA ILE A 83 -0.90 -3.07 5.51
C ILE A 83 -0.54 -1.79 6.24
N LYS A 84 0.73 -1.39 6.15
CA LYS A 84 1.20 -0.07 6.57
C LYS A 84 1.51 0.73 5.32
N ILE A 85 0.93 1.92 5.23
CA ILE A 85 1.02 2.78 4.05
C ILE A 85 1.88 4.00 4.37
N THR A 86 2.87 4.26 3.53
CA THR A 86 3.72 5.45 3.63
C THR A 86 4.13 5.90 2.22
N SER A 87 5.02 6.87 2.15
CA SER A 87 5.54 7.35 0.87
C SER A 87 7.04 7.60 0.97
N GLY A 88 7.74 7.58 -0.17
CA GLY A 88 9.17 7.91 -0.23
C GLY A 88 9.49 9.23 0.46
N PRO A 89 8.80 10.33 0.12
CA PRO A 89 9.05 11.61 0.78
C PRO A 89 8.81 11.63 2.29
N ALA A 90 7.93 10.77 2.81
CA ALA A 90 7.65 10.72 4.25
C ALA A 90 8.75 10.01 5.06
N ILE A 91 9.62 9.25 4.37
CA ILE A 91 10.76 8.56 5.00
C ILE A 91 12.01 9.42 4.77
N GLU A 92 12.24 10.36 5.67
CA GLU A 92 13.31 11.35 5.52
C GLU A 92 14.70 10.80 5.88
N LYS A 93 14.75 9.89 6.84
CA LYS A 93 16.00 9.38 7.39
C LYS A 93 15.93 7.89 7.70
N PRO A 94 17.07 7.20 7.80
CA PRO A 94 17.11 5.77 8.12
C PRO A 94 16.29 5.35 9.34
N GLY A 95 16.26 6.16 10.39
CA GLY A 95 15.50 5.87 11.60
C GLY A 95 13.98 5.80 11.37
N ASP A 96 13.46 6.56 10.41
CA ASP A 96 12.03 6.52 10.08
C ASP A 96 11.67 5.16 9.45
N LEU A 97 12.51 4.67 8.53
CA LEU A 97 12.33 3.35 7.94
C LEU A 97 12.50 2.24 8.98
N ALA A 98 13.52 2.35 9.84
CA ALA A 98 13.76 1.38 10.91
C ALA A 98 12.53 1.27 11.83
N ALA A 99 11.93 2.40 12.21
CA ALA A 99 10.73 2.40 13.04
C ALA A 99 9.55 1.71 12.34
N LEU A 100 9.39 1.92 11.03
CA LEU A 100 8.34 1.25 10.26
C LEU A 100 8.57 -0.27 10.22
N LEU A 101 9.78 -0.70 9.90
CA LEU A 101 10.13 -2.12 9.75
C LEU A 101 10.03 -2.90 11.07
N THR A 102 10.49 -2.32 12.18
CA THR A 102 10.44 -2.97 13.49
C THR A 102 9.03 -3.09 14.08
N ASN A 103 8.08 -2.31 13.53
CA ASN A 103 6.67 -2.37 13.93
C ASN A 103 5.81 -3.25 13.01
N LEU A 104 6.41 -4.00 12.10
CA LEU A 104 5.68 -4.98 11.27
C LEU A 104 5.52 -6.29 12.03
N SER A 105 4.44 -6.98 11.74
CA SER A 105 4.20 -8.35 12.17
C SER A 105 4.52 -9.33 11.03
N GLU A 106 4.54 -10.61 11.33
CA GLU A 106 4.80 -11.66 10.34
C GLU A 106 3.78 -11.55 9.18
N PHE A 107 4.32 -11.51 7.97
CA PHE A 107 3.57 -11.42 6.71
C PHE A 107 2.86 -10.10 6.44
N ASP A 108 3.05 -9.08 7.28
CA ASP A 108 2.50 -7.73 7.00
C ASP A 108 3.02 -7.17 5.68
N VAL A 109 2.25 -6.26 5.13
CA VAL A 109 2.62 -5.53 3.90
C VAL A 109 3.06 -4.11 4.28
N LEU A 110 4.21 -3.69 3.77
CA LEU A 110 4.64 -2.29 3.81
C LEU A 110 4.47 -1.72 2.40
N PHE A 111 3.62 -0.71 2.26
CA PHE A 111 3.41 -0.01 0.99
C PHE A 111 4.14 1.32 1.02
N ILE A 112 5.03 1.55 0.04
CA ILE A 112 5.74 2.83 -0.11
C ILE A 112 5.37 3.44 -1.47
N ASP A 113 4.58 4.50 -1.45
CA ASP A 113 4.27 5.25 -2.66
C ASP A 113 5.45 6.16 -3.02
N GLU A 114 5.58 6.47 -4.30
CA GLU A 114 6.71 7.26 -4.83
C GLU A 114 8.07 6.75 -4.34
N ILE A 115 8.26 5.43 -4.35
CA ILE A 115 9.46 4.78 -3.81
C ILE A 115 10.75 5.28 -4.48
N HIS A 116 10.66 5.80 -5.71
CA HIS A 116 11.79 6.43 -6.41
C HIS A 116 12.31 7.70 -5.73
N ARG A 117 11.58 8.22 -4.74
CA ARG A 117 11.97 9.42 -3.97
C ARG A 117 12.66 9.12 -2.65
N LEU A 118 12.93 7.84 -2.36
CA LEU A 118 13.75 7.50 -1.20
C LEU A 118 15.17 8.04 -1.39
N ASN A 119 15.74 8.58 -0.34
CA ASN A 119 17.13 8.99 -0.40
C ASN A 119 18.07 7.79 -0.24
N LYS A 120 19.31 7.95 -0.68
CA LYS A 120 20.27 6.86 -0.75
C LYS A 120 20.52 6.17 0.60
N SER A 121 20.58 6.95 1.69
CA SER A 121 20.84 6.38 3.02
C SER A 121 19.70 5.50 3.49
N VAL A 122 18.46 5.83 3.11
CA VAL A 122 17.29 5.00 3.40
C VAL A 122 17.29 3.74 2.54
N GLU A 123 17.61 3.87 1.23
CA GLU A 123 17.72 2.70 0.36
C GLU A 123 18.74 1.68 0.88
N GLU A 124 19.90 2.15 1.36
CA GLU A 124 20.96 1.28 1.87
C GLU A 124 20.52 0.41 3.04
N ILE A 125 19.62 0.93 3.89
CA ILE A 125 19.02 0.17 4.99
C ILE A 125 17.95 -0.79 4.48
N LEU A 126 17.24 -0.40 3.44
CA LEU A 126 16.17 -1.23 2.87
C LEU A 126 16.72 -2.51 2.24
N TYR A 127 17.91 -2.49 1.64
CA TYR A 127 18.45 -3.66 0.94
C TYR A 127 18.55 -4.92 1.81
N PRO A 128 19.22 -4.91 2.97
CA PRO A 128 19.27 -6.13 3.80
C PRO A 128 17.89 -6.49 4.37
N ALA A 129 17.01 -5.52 4.59
CA ALA A 129 15.65 -5.80 5.04
C ALA A 129 14.87 -6.60 3.99
N LEU A 130 15.06 -6.30 2.71
CA LEU A 130 14.37 -7.01 1.61
C LEU A 130 14.99 -8.37 1.29
N GLU A 131 16.31 -8.51 1.41
CA GLU A 131 17.02 -9.75 1.08
C GLU A 131 16.98 -10.77 2.20
N ASP A 132 17.33 -10.33 3.41
CA ASP A 132 17.61 -11.22 4.55
C ASP A 132 16.67 -11.01 5.72
N TYR A 133 15.71 -10.08 5.60
CA TYR A 133 14.84 -9.68 6.72
C TYR A 133 15.66 -9.26 7.94
N THR A 134 16.68 -8.45 7.71
CA THR A 134 17.55 -7.93 8.78
C THR A 134 17.68 -6.41 8.69
N LEU A 135 17.98 -5.81 9.81
CA LEU A 135 18.16 -4.37 9.94
C LEU A 135 19.43 -4.09 10.73
N ASP A 136 20.37 -3.39 10.14
CA ASP A 136 21.60 -2.98 10.82
C ASP A 136 21.41 -1.60 11.45
N ILE A 137 21.50 -1.52 12.77
CA ILE A 137 21.35 -0.29 13.55
C ILE A 137 22.70 0.10 14.15
N ILE A 138 23.10 1.35 13.95
CA ILE A 138 24.32 1.88 14.58
C ILE A 138 23.92 2.53 15.91
N ILE A 139 24.50 2.01 17.01
CA ILE A 139 24.29 2.53 18.36
C ILE A 139 25.57 3.20 18.83
N GLY A 140 25.44 4.40 19.38
CA GLY A 140 26.58 5.19 19.84
C GLY A 140 27.08 6.17 18.80
N LYS A 141 28.12 6.90 19.15
CA LYS A 141 28.77 7.92 18.28
C LYS A 141 30.28 7.79 18.34
N GLY A 142 30.92 8.20 17.26
CA GLY A 142 32.38 8.20 17.16
C GLY A 142 32.99 6.82 17.17
N PRO A 143 34.23 6.68 17.69
CA PRO A 143 34.94 5.40 17.65
C PRO A 143 34.31 4.28 18.47
N SER A 144 33.37 4.59 19.37
CA SER A 144 32.66 3.60 20.19
C SER A 144 31.34 3.14 19.57
N ALA A 145 31.00 3.62 18.37
CA ALA A 145 29.77 3.20 17.67
C ALA A 145 29.84 1.72 17.34
N ARG A 146 28.75 1.01 17.59
CA ARG A 146 28.60 -0.43 17.31
C ARG A 146 27.43 -0.64 16.38
N SER A 147 27.60 -1.54 15.43
CA SER A 147 26.49 -2.00 14.62
C SER A 147 25.84 -3.22 15.29
N ILE A 148 24.54 -3.16 15.44
CA ILE A 148 23.73 -4.29 15.92
C ILE A 148 22.80 -4.71 14.79
N ARG A 149 22.79 -6.00 14.49
CA ARG A 149 21.85 -6.58 13.51
C ARG A 149 20.62 -7.11 14.23
N LEU A 150 19.47 -6.65 13.79
CA LEU A 150 18.16 -7.10 14.29
C LEU A 150 17.50 -7.94 13.20
N ASP A 151 16.90 -9.05 13.61
CA ASP A 151 16.05 -9.84 12.71
C ASP A 151 14.66 -9.19 12.66
N LEU A 152 14.12 -9.08 11.44
CA LEU A 152 12.78 -8.57 11.18
C LEU A 152 11.82 -9.72 10.92
N PRO A 153 10.53 -9.57 11.23
CA PRO A 153 9.55 -10.53 10.74
C PRO A 153 9.53 -10.55 9.22
N LYS A 154 9.20 -11.67 8.62
CA LYS A 154 9.08 -11.76 7.17
C LYS A 154 7.88 -10.91 6.71
N PHE A 155 8.11 -10.02 5.76
CA PHE A 155 7.10 -9.08 5.28
C PHE A 155 7.17 -8.95 3.76
N THR A 156 6.17 -8.33 3.17
CA THR A 156 6.16 -7.99 1.75
C THR A 156 6.27 -6.47 1.59
N LEU A 157 7.28 -6.01 0.84
CA LEU A 157 7.32 -4.62 0.39
C LEU A 157 6.53 -4.51 -0.92
N ILE A 158 5.60 -3.55 -0.98
CA ILE A 158 4.99 -3.12 -2.25
C ILE A 158 5.45 -1.70 -2.51
N GLY A 159 6.31 -1.52 -3.50
CA GLY A 159 6.75 -0.20 -3.96
C GLY A 159 5.88 0.29 -5.10
N ALA A 160 5.51 1.56 -5.08
CA ALA A 160 4.76 2.17 -6.18
C ALA A 160 5.53 3.35 -6.75
N THR A 161 5.50 3.49 -8.07
CA THR A 161 6.19 4.60 -8.74
C THR A 161 5.50 4.96 -10.05
N THR A 162 5.56 6.25 -10.38
CA THR A 162 5.21 6.71 -11.73
C THR A 162 6.42 6.69 -12.67
N LYS A 163 7.63 6.51 -12.12
CA LYS A 163 8.89 6.65 -12.85
C LYS A 163 9.79 5.43 -12.61
N ALA A 164 9.42 4.28 -13.20
CA ALA A 164 10.18 3.03 -13.00
C ALA A 164 11.67 3.18 -13.37
N GLY A 165 11.96 3.98 -14.38
CA GLY A 165 13.35 4.25 -14.80
C GLY A 165 14.16 5.08 -13.82
N SER A 166 13.52 5.68 -12.80
CA SER A 166 14.22 6.46 -11.78
C SER A 166 14.63 5.64 -10.56
N LEU A 167 14.22 4.36 -10.49
CA LEU A 167 14.71 3.47 -9.42
C LEU A 167 16.16 3.10 -9.69
N THR A 168 16.95 3.03 -8.62
CA THR A 168 18.29 2.48 -8.71
C THR A 168 18.22 1.00 -9.10
N THR A 169 19.22 0.52 -9.82
CA THR A 169 19.28 -0.89 -10.21
C THR A 169 19.27 -1.82 -8.99
N PRO A 170 20.05 -1.54 -7.92
CA PRO A 170 19.98 -2.40 -6.74
C PRO A 170 18.59 -2.50 -6.11
N LEU A 171 17.84 -1.40 -6.06
CA LEU A 171 16.48 -1.44 -5.50
C LEU A 171 15.53 -2.21 -6.43
N ARG A 172 15.60 -1.95 -7.73
CA ARG A 172 14.74 -2.63 -8.71
C ARG A 172 14.93 -4.15 -8.67
N ASP A 173 16.18 -4.60 -8.58
CA ASP A 173 16.54 -6.02 -8.63
C ASP A 173 16.00 -6.82 -7.42
N ARG A 174 15.59 -6.13 -6.36
CA ARG A 174 15.04 -6.77 -5.17
C ARG A 174 13.55 -7.04 -5.26
N PHE A 175 12.88 -6.56 -6.28
CA PHE A 175 11.47 -6.85 -6.52
C PHE A 175 11.34 -8.12 -7.38
N GLY A 176 10.81 -9.18 -6.78
CA GLY A 176 10.56 -10.45 -7.47
C GLY A 176 9.35 -10.37 -8.41
N ILE A 177 8.44 -9.44 -8.16
CA ILE A 177 7.23 -9.22 -8.96
C ILE A 177 7.23 -7.77 -9.44
N VAL A 178 7.14 -7.56 -10.75
CA VAL A 178 7.12 -6.21 -11.34
C VAL A 178 5.90 -6.12 -12.27
N GLU A 179 4.94 -5.28 -11.92
CA GLU A 179 3.69 -5.15 -12.66
C GLU A 179 3.47 -3.71 -13.11
N ARG A 180 3.15 -3.57 -14.41
CA ARG A 180 2.82 -2.28 -15.00
C ARG A 180 1.30 -2.10 -15.02
N LEU A 181 0.82 -1.01 -14.42
CA LEU A 181 -0.59 -0.63 -14.54
C LEU A 181 -0.76 0.25 -15.80
N GLU A 182 -1.76 -0.07 -16.58
CA GLU A 182 -2.06 0.60 -17.83
C GLU A 182 -3.31 1.48 -17.69
N LEU A 183 -3.48 2.40 -18.62
CA LEU A 183 -4.68 3.22 -18.66
C LEU A 183 -5.92 2.33 -18.81
N TYR A 184 -6.97 2.71 -18.11
CA TYR A 184 -8.23 1.97 -18.17
C TYR A 184 -8.91 2.16 -19.53
N GLU A 185 -9.50 1.10 -20.04
CA GLU A 185 -10.37 1.18 -21.20
C GLU A 185 -11.68 1.89 -20.83
N PRO A 186 -12.33 2.58 -21.77
CA PRO A 186 -13.59 3.28 -21.47
C PRO A 186 -14.66 2.40 -20.82
N GLU A 187 -14.74 1.14 -21.22
CA GLU A 187 -15.70 0.17 -20.70
C GLU A 187 -15.42 -0.13 -19.22
N ASP A 188 -14.16 -0.22 -18.83
CA ASP A 188 -13.77 -0.45 -17.43
C ASP A 188 -14.03 0.78 -16.57
N LEU A 189 -13.72 1.97 -17.10
CA LEU A 189 -14.07 3.23 -16.41
C LEU A 189 -15.57 3.33 -16.16
N GLN A 190 -16.39 2.96 -17.16
CA GLN A 190 -17.85 2.96 -17.00
C GLN A 190 -18.30 2.00 -15.88
N LYS A 191 -17.69 0.81 -15.80
CA LYS A 191 -17.99 -0.16 -14.73
C LYS A 191 -17.58 0.40 -13.35
N ILE A 192 -16.40 1.04 -13.26
CA ILE A 192 -15.91 1.66 -12.02
C ILE A 192 -16.89 2.75 -11.54
N VAL A 193 -17.29 3.64 -12.46
CA VAL A 193 -18.26 4.71 -12.13
C VAL A 193 -19.59 4.11 -11.67
N LYS A 194 -20.13 3.13 -12.40
CA LYS A 194 -21.40 2.47 -12.03
C LYS A 194 -21.30 1.80 -10.66
N ARG A 195 -20.21 1.13 -10.37
CA ARG A 195 -19.98 0.49 -9.07
C ARG A 195 -19.93 1.55 -7.96
N SER A 196 -19.22 2.62 -8.16
CA SER A 196 -19.10 3.70 -7.16
C SER A 196 -20.46 4.41 -6.96
N ALA A 197 -21.21 4.65 -8.02
CA ALA A 197 -22.60 5.16 -7.94
C ALA A 197 -23.52 4.22 -7.20
N UNK A 198 -23.38 3.13 -7.45
CA UNK A 198 -24.17 2.16 -6.77
C UNK A 198 -23.86 2.04 -5.32
N UNK A 199 -22.72 2.20 -5.02
CA UNK A 199 -22.23 2.21 -3.71
C UNK A 199 -22.55 3.53 -3.07
N UNK A 200 -22.62 4.50 -3.72
CA UNK A 200 -22.99 5.75 -3.24
C UNK A 200 -24.45 5.89 -3.03
N UNK A 201 -25.16 5.20 -3.72
CA UNK A 201 -26.55 5.08 -3.59
C UNK A 201 -26.93 4.22 -2.45
N UNK A 202 -26.27 3.33 -2.32
CA UNK A 202 -26.45 2.47 -1.23
C UNK A 202 -26.07 3.08 0.08
N UNK A 203 -25.22 3.85 0.02
CA UNK A 203 -24.79 4.57 1.15
C UNK A 203 -25.70 5.71 1.44
N UNK A 204 -26.17 6.18 0.59
CA UNK A 204 -27.14 7.16 0.74
C UNK A 204 -28.44 6.65 1.23
N UNK A 205 -28.64 5.61 0.94
CA UNK A 205 -29.78 4.95 1.39
C UNK A 205 -29.65 4.46 2.82
N UNK A 206 -28.63 4.19 3.00
CA UNK A 206 -28.38 3.80 4.32
C UNK A 206 -28.35 4.95 5.26
N UNK A 207 -27.98 5.82 4.88
CA UNK A 207 -27.92 7.04 5.60
C UNK A 207 -29.28 7.66 5.75
N ASN A 208 -30.09 7.48 4.91
CA ASN A 208 -31.50 7.94 5.01
C ASN A 208 -32.37 7.03 5.91
N PHE A 209 -32.04 5.80 6.00
CA PHE A 209 -32.79 4.87 6.89
C PHE A 209 -32.48 5.14 8.37
N GLU A 210 -31.25 5.44 8.72
CA GLU A 210 -30.89 5.77 10.11
C GLU A 210 -31.49 7.11 10.59
N CYS A 211 -31.62 8.07 9.68
CA CYS A 211 -32.23 9.36 10.02
C CYS A 211 -33.76 9.29 10.21
N ARG A 212 -34.44 8.23 9.71
CA ARG A 212 -35.92 8.11 9.86
C ARG A 212 -36.36 7.44 11.18
N TYR A 213 -35.40 6.92 11.96
CA TYR A 213 -35.76 6.15 13.18
C TYR A 213 -35.10 6.71 14.47
N ARG A 214 -34.70 7.98 14.46
CA ARG A 214 -34.31 8.69 15.69
C ARG A 214 -35.30 9.80 16.03
#